data_e09a836a08f96e39351557196244d99b
#
_entry.id   e09a836a08f96e39351557196244d99b
#
_cell.length_a   1.000
_cell.length_b   1.000
_cell.length_c   1.000
_cell.angle_alpha   90.00
_cell.angle_beta   90.00
_cell.angle_gamma   90.00
#
_symmetry.space_group_name_H-M   'P 1'
#
loop_
_entity.id
_entity.type
_entity.pdbx_description
1 polymer ?
#
loop_
_entity_poly.entity_id
_entity_poly.type
_entity_poly.pdbx_seq_one_letter_code
_entity_poly.pdbx_strand_id
1 'polypeptide(L)'
;PSEVIRLAANAGLRAVALTDHDILAGLDDARAAAERHDIEFIPGVELSLDWRSLAPDADQRGGMHMVVLWIENQAGPLQDRLADLRLGRERRNHTILERLASLGIDVPMEEVLARAGDGSVGRPHIAAVMVDRGYVPDIAAAFDLYLGHGAPAYVSRKRLTVEEAISLARASGGVPVLAHPHTLGFEDDSRLESLLRHLHSTGLIGVETHHSAAEPGRRRILRRMADRVGLVPSGGSDFHGTYKPGIHIGVGCGDLHVPDEFLEGLRAQRAVL
;
A
#
# COMPACT_ATOMS: atom_id res chain seq x y z
N PRO A 1 15.26 -2.00 -0.53
CA PRO A 1 15.10 -1.22 0.72
C PRO A 1 16.18 -0.15 0.88
N SER A 2 17.49 -0.50 0.88
CA SER A 2 18.61 0.43 1.10
C SER A 2 18.62 1.59 0.10
N GLU A 3 18.26 1.37 -1.17
CA GLU A 3 18.21 2.40 -2.20
C GLU A 3 17.10 3.43 -1.91
N VAL A 4 15.94 2.98 -1.43
CA VAL A 4 14.83 3.86 -1.02
C VAL A 4 15.26 4.80 0.10
N ILE A 5 15.95 4.26 1.10
CA ILE A 5 16.49 5.04 2.23
C ILE A 5 17.52 6.06 1.75
N ARG A 6 18.46 5.66 0.88
CA ARG A 6 19.44 6.56 0.29
C ARG A 6 18.79 7.71 -0.49
N LEU A 7 17.76 7.40 -1.28
CA LEU A 7 17.02 8.42 -2.03
C LEU A 7 16.27 9.38 -1.09
N ALA A 8 15.67 8.89 -0.01
CA ALA A 8 15.00 9.70 0.99
C ALA A 8 15.97 10.67 1.70
N ALA A 9 17.13 10.17 2.10
CA ALA A 9 18.18 11.02 2.71
C ALA A 9 18.69 12.08 1.74
N ASN A 10 18.95 11.71 0.47
CA ASN A 10 19.37 12.65 -0.57
C ASN A 10 18.30 13.72 -0.90
N ALA A 11 17.02 13.39 -0.72
CA ALA A 11 15.92 14.34 -0.84
C ALA A 11 15.77 15.28 0.38
N GLY A 12 16.60 15.09 1.42
CA GLY A 12 16.57 15.89 2.64
C GLY A 12 15.38 15.60 3.55
N LEU A 13 14.81 14.40 3.47
CA LEU A 13 13.71 14.02 4.35
C LEU A 13 14.23 13.78 5.77
N ARG A 14 13.46 14.20 6.76
CA ARG A 14 13.70 13.94 8.17
C ARG A 14 13.45 12.48 8.55
N ALA A 15 12.38 11.90 7.98
CA ALA A 15 11.98 10.53 8.23
C ALA A 15 11.43 9.88 6.97
N VAL A 16 11.50 8.55 6.91
CA VAL A 16 10.93 7.73 5.83
C VAL A 16 10.34 6.45 6.38
N ALA A 17 9.15 6.07 5.89
CA ALA A 17 8.56 4.77 6.14
C ALA A 17 8.76 3.87 4.92
N LEU A 18 9.14 2.60 5.15
CA LEU A 18 9.06 1.54 4.16
C LEU A 18 7.79 0.73 4.43
N THR A 19 6.89 0.65 3.44
CA THR A 19 5.54 0.10 3.61
C THR A 19 5.14 -0.77 2.43
N ASP A 20 5.96 -1.79 2.12
CA ASP A 20 5.68 -2.72 1.03
C ASP A 20 4.35 -3.47 1.25
N HIS A 21 3.68 -3.83 0.15
CA HIS A 21 2.37 -4.46 0.20
C HIS A 21 2.36 -5.86 0.81
N ASP A 22 1.68 -6.00 1.95
CA ASP A 22 1.40 -7.26 2.66
C ASP A 22 2.67 -8.06 3.06
N ILE A 23 3.83 -7.39 3.20
CA ILE A 23 5.13 -8.02 3.52
C ILE A 23 5.96 -7.08 4.40
N LEU A 24 6.77 -7.70 5.30
CA LEU A 24 7.72 -6.99 6.18
C LEU A 24 9.19 -7.27 5.80
N ALA A 25 9.42 -7.85 4.63
CA ALA A 25 10.78 -8.11 4.16
C ALA A 25 11.54 -6.80 3.90
N GLY A 26 12.85 -6.81 4.18
CA GLY A 26 13.72 -5.66 3.90
C GLY A 26 13.71 -4.57 4.97
N LEU A 27 12.94 -4.69 6.06
CA LEU A 27 12.93 -3.71 7.14
C LEU A 27 14.30 -3.60 7.84
N ASP A 28 15.00 -4.73 8.04
CA ASP A 28 16.32 -4.74 8.67
C ASP A 28 17.37 -4.06 7.78
N ASP A 29 17.34 -4.32 6.47
CA ASP A 29 18.22 -3.66 5.49
C ASP A 29 17.95 -2.15 5.41
N ALA A 30 16.67 -1.76 5.47
CA ALA A 30 16.27 -0.36 5.50
C ALA A 30 16.76 0.33 6.77
N ARG A 31 16.64 -0.31 7.93
CA ARG A 31 17.11 0.20 9.22
C ARG A 31 18.62 0.42 9.19
N ALA A 32 19.39 -0.59 8.77
CA ALA A 32 20.84 -0.47 8.64
C ALA A 32 21.26 0.62 7.64
N ALA A 33 20.48 0.84 6.58
CA ALA A 33 20.72 1.93 5.64
C ALA A 33 20.41 3.31 6.27
N ALA A 34 19.33 3.41 7.04
CA ALA A 34 18.92 4.64 7.70
C ALA A 34 19.96 5.13 8.72
N GLU A 35 20.54 4.21 9.48
CA GLU A 35 21.66 4.50 10.39
C GLU A 35 22.87 5.08 9.64
N ARG A 36 23.22 4.52 8.46
CA ARG A 36 24.35 5.01 7.65
C ARG A 36 24.11 6.40 7.04
N HIS A 37 22.83 6.75 6.80
CA HIS A 37 22.45 8.01 6.15
C HIS A 37 21.89 9.07 7.12
N ASP A 38 21.91 8.79 8.42
CA ASP A 38 21.40 9.66 9.49
C ASP A 38 19.98 10.18 9.22
N ILE A 39 19.08 9.25 8.81
CA ILE A 39 17.66 9.52 8.58
C ILE A 39 16.81 8.65 9.51
N GLU A 40 15.71 9.20 10.05
CA GLU A 40 14.79 8.42 10.85
C GLU A 40 14.04 7.40 9.99
N PHE A 41 14.10 6.12 10.39
CA PHE A 41 13.40 5.03 9.74
C PHE A 41 12.17 4.58 10.53
N ILE A 42 11.03 4.50 9.84
CA ILE A 42 9.78 4.01 10.39
C ILE A 42 9.44 2.69 9.71
N PRO A 43 9.56 1.55 10.42
CA PRO A 43 9.16 0.26 9.86
C PRO A 43 7.64 0.22 9.70
N GLY A 44 7.16 -0.33 8.58
CA GLY A 44 5.74 -0.40 8.30
C GLY A 44 5.38 -1.45 7.27
N VAL A 45 4.09 -1.51 6.97
CA VAL A 45 3.51 -2.36 5.93
C VAL A 45 2.28 -1.68 5.35
N GLU A 46 2.02 -1.86 4.06
CA GLU A 46 0.75 -1.47 3.44
C GLU A 46 -0.13 -2.70 3.25
N LEU A 47 -1.25 -2.77 3.96
CA LEU A 47 -2.21 -3.86 3.93
C LEU A 47 -3.23 -3.65 2.82
N SER A 48 -3.46 -4.68 1.99
CA SER A 48 -4.55 -4.69 1.01
C SER A 48 -5.83 -5.22 1.65
N LEU A 49 -6.89 -4.43 1.67
CA LEU A 49 -8.12 -4.71 2.42
C LEU A 49 -9.29 -5.17 1.55
N ASP A 50 -10.19 -5.96 2.13
CA ASP A 50 -11.54 -6.19 1.63
C ASP A 50 -12.49 -5.24 2.36
N TRP A 51 -13.07 -4.29 1.63
CA TRP A 51 -13.95 -3.24 2.15
C TRP A 51 -15.33 -3.20 1.50
N ARG A 52 -15.67 -4.26 0.72
CA ARG A 52 -16.92 -4.34 -0.02
C ARG A 52 -18.16 -4.24 0.85
N SER A 53 -18.08 -4.75 2.09
CA SER A 53 -19.16 -4.66 3.07
C SER A 53 -19.42 -3.24 3.57
N LEU A 54 -18.40 -2.37 3.58
CA LEU A 54 -18.50 -1.00 4.09
C LEU A 54 -19.10 -0.01 3.07
N ALA A 55 -18.94 -0.28 1.79
CA ALA A 55 -19.48 0.57 0.73
C ALA A 55 -19.80 -0.28 -0.51
N PRO A 56 -20.88 -1.08 -0.49
CA PRO A 56 -21.21 -1.99 -1.58
C PRO A 56 -21.50 -1.28 -2.90
N ASP A 57 -21.96 -0.03 -2.85
CA ASP A 57 -22.30 0.80 -4.01
C ASP A 57 -21.12 1.66 -4.51
N ALA A 58 -19.96 1.61 -3.86
CA ALA A 58 -18.79 2.36 -4.31
C ALA A 58 -18.15 1.71 -5.54
N ASP A 59 -17.57 2.54 -6.42
CA ASP A 59 -16.73 2.02 -7.50
C ASP A 59 -15.44 1.42 -6.91
N GLN A 60 -15.47 0.12 -6.66
CA GLN A 60 -14.40 -0.61 -6.00
C GLN A 60 -13.25 -1.01 -6.95
N ARG A 61 -13.12 -0.36 -8.11
CA ARG A 61 -11.96 -0.57 -9.00
C ARG A 61 -10.65 -0.19 -8.30
N GLY A 62 -10.67 0.83 -7.43
CA GLY A 62 -9.59 1.11 -6.49
C GLY A 62 -9.61 0.18 -5.28
N GLY A 63 -8.46 -0.41 -4.93
CA GLY A 63 -8.33 -1.15 -3.67
C GLY A 63 -8.30 -0.21 -2.47
N MET A 64 -8.89 -0.61 -1.34
CA MET A 64 -8.62 0.08 -0.08
C MET A 64 -7.33 -0.47 0.51
N HIS A 65 -6.44 0.43 0.89
CA HIS A 65 -5.19 0.08 1.54
C HIS A 65 -5.05 0.79 2.88
N MET A 66 -4.30 0.16 3.78
CA MET A 66 -3.99 0.69 5.11
C MET A 66 -2.50 0.57 5.37
N VAL A 67 -1.84 1.68 5.56
CA VAL A 67 -0.48 1.70 6.08
C VAL A 67 -0.52 1.47 7.57
N VAL A 68 0.28 0.53 8.06
CA VAL A 68 0.52 0.32 9.49
C VAL A 68 1.95 0.71 9.78
N LEU A 69 2.13 1.77 10.54
CA LEU A 69 3.44 2.31 10.91
C LEU A 69 3.95 1.69 12.22
N TRP A 70 5.27 1.67 12.41
CA TRP A 70 5.95 1.12 13.58
C TRP A 70 5.67 -0.36 13.83
N ILE A 71 5.53 -1.13 12.75
CA ILE A 71 5.43 -2.59 12.78
C ILE A 71 6.81 -3.19 12.54
N GLU A 72 7.24 -4.03 13.48
CA GLU A 72 8.51 -4.74 13.41
C GLU A 72 8.33 -6.15 12.85
N ASN A 73 9.44 -6.72 12.35
CA ASN A 73 9.46 -8.10 11.82
C ASN A 73 9.59 -9.16 12.94
N GLN A 74 9.05 -8.89 14.13
CA GLN A 74 9.03 -9.82 15.26
C GLN A 74 7.70 -10.57 15.27
N ALA A 75 7.68 -11.78 15.87
CA ALA A 75 6.46 -12.57 15.96
C ALA A 75 5.32 -11.78 16.65
N GLY A 76 4.13 -11.86 16.06
CA GLY A 76 2.94 -11.18 16.55
C GLY A 76 1.72 -11.46 15.70
N PRO A 77 0.52 -11.07 16.16
CA PRO A 77 -0.74 -11.42 15.49
C PRO A 77 -0.82 -10.96 14.03
N LEU A 78 -0.32 -9.75 13.73
CA LEU A 78 -0.30 -9.24 12.37
C LEU A 78 0.71 -10.00 11.51
N GLN A 79 1.89 -10.31 12.04
CA GLN A 79 2.95 -11.03 11.34
C GLN A 79 2.51 -12.45 10.96
N ASP A 80 1.86 -13.17 11.88
CA ASP A 80 1.30 -14.49 11.62
C ASP A 80 0.26 -14.44 10.51
N ARG A 81 -0.60 -13.42 10.56
CA ARG A 81 -1.63 -13.23 9.53
C ARG A 81 -1.06 -12.85 8.16
N LEU A 82 -0.01 -12.03 8.12
CA LEU A 82 0.72 -11.71 6.88
C LEU A 82 1.36 -12.96 6.27
N ALA A 83 1.92 -13.86 7.07
CA ALA A 83 2.46 -15.13 6.59
C ALA A 83 1.38 -15.99 5.90
N ASP A 84 0.19 -16.09 6.50
CA ASP A 84 -0.96 -16.81 5.90
C ASP A 84 -1.41 -16.16 4.56
N LEU A 85 -1.48 -14.83 4.53
CA LEU A 85 -1.85 -14.10 3.31
C LEU A 85 -0.82 -14.28 2.20
N ARG A 86 0.49 -14.32 2.55
CA ARG A 86 1.57 -14.60 1.61
C ARG A 86 1.41 -15.98 0.97
N LEU A 87 1.19 -17.03 1.77
CA LEU A 87 0.94 -18.38 1.25
C LEU A 87 -0.30 -18.43 0.35
N GLY A 88 -1.35 -17.69 0.70
CA GLY A 88 -2.55 -17.55 -0.13
C GLY A 88 -2.25 -16.85 -1.46
N ARG A 89 -1.36 -15.85 -1.46
CA ARG A 89 -0.92 -15.13 -2.66
C ARG A 89 -0.10 -16.03 -3.58
N GLU A 90 0.82 -16.81 -3.04
CA GLU A 90 1.64 -17.76 -3.79
C GLU A 90 0.74 -18.77 -4.53
N ARG A 91 -0.18 -19.42 -3.82
CA ARG A 91 -1.16 -20.36 -4.42
C ARG A 91 -1.98 -19.68 -5.52
N ARG A 92 -2.46 -18.47 -5.29
CA ARG A 92 -3.21 -17.70 -6.29
C ARG A 92 -2.36 -17.43 -7.55
N ASN A 93 -1.09 -17.04 -7.40
CA ASN A 93 -0.22 -16.77 -8.55
C ASN A 93 -0.02 -18.04 -9.40
N HIS A 94 0.20 -19.20 -8.80
CA HIS A 94 0.25 -20.48 -9.52
C HIS A 94 -1.03 -20.73 -10.32
N THR A 95 -2.20 -20.55 -9.69
CA THR A 95 -3.49 -20.73 -10.38
C THR A 95 -3.68 -19.73 -11.53
N ILE A 96 -3.18 -18.49 -11.42
CA ILE A 96 -3.19 -17.53 -12.53
C ILE A 96 -2.33 -18.05 -13.70
N LEU A 97 -1.11 -18.53 -13.44
CA LEU A 97 -0.22 -19.07 -14.47
C LEU A 97 -0.81 -20.30 -15.16
N GLU A 98 -1.43 -21.21 -14.41
CA GLU A 98 -2.16 -22.36 -14.95
C GLU A 98 -3.29 -21.93 -15.91
N ARG A 99 -4.07 -20.90 -15.53
CA ARG A 99 -5.11 -20.32 -16.40
C ARG A 99 -4.54 -19.67 -17.64
N LEU A 100 -3.45 -18.90 -17.53
CA LEU A 100 -2.77 -18.32 -18.68
C LEU A 100 -2.25 -19.41 -19.63
N ALA A 101 -1.64 -20.46 -19.10
CA ALA A 101 -1.17 -21.61 -19.90
C ALA A 101 -2.33 -22.28 -20.66
N SER A 102 -3.51 -22.41 -20.06
CA SER A 102 -4.71 -22.95 -20.73
C SER A 102 -5.20 -22.06 -21.88
N LEU A 103 -4.83 -20.79 -21.88
CA LEU A 103 -5.11 -19.81 -22.94
C LEU A 103 -3.96 -19.71 -23.98
N GLY A 104 -2.95 -20.57 -23.87
CA GLY A 104 -1.78 -20.55 -24.75
C GLY A 104 -0.73 -19.49 -24.40
N ILE A 105 -0.80 -18.91 -23.20
CA ILE A 105 0.12 -17.88 -22.73
C ILE A 105 1.05 -18.52 -21.69
N ASP A 106 2.30 -18.77 -22.08
CA ASP A 106 3.32 -19.36 -21.23
C ASP A 106 4.08 -18.29 -20.45
N VAL A 107 3.91 -18.28 -19.13
CA VAL A 107 4.58 -17.34 -18.20
C VAL A 107 5.26 -18.17 -17.11
N PRO A 108 6.58 -18.37 -17.17
CA PRO A 108 7.33 -19.12 -16.16
C PRO A 108 7.36 -18.39 -14.81
N MET A 109 7.14 -19.13 -13.72
CA MET A 109 7.17 -18.57 -12.36
C MET A 109 8.53 -17.98 -12.02
N GLU A 110 9.63 -18.57 -12.47
CA GLU A 110 10.99 -18.06 -12.24
C GLU A 110 11.22 -16.66 -12.83
N GLU A 111 10.63 -16.33 -13.98
CA GLU A 111 10.72 -14.99 -14.56
C GLU A 111 9.88 -13.99 -13.74
N VAL A 112 8.72 -14.43 -13.25
CA VAL A 112 7.87 -13.61 -12.36
C VAL A 112 8.58 -13.32 -11.04
N LEU A 113 9.25 -14.31 -10.44
CA LEU A 113 10.05 -14.15 -9.24
C LEU A 113 11.24 -13.21 -9.46
N ALA A 114 11.96 -13.38 -10.58
CA ALA A 114 13.08 -12.50 -10.93
C ALA A 114 12.65 -11.02 -11.07
N ARG A 115 11.44 -10.79 -11.59
CA ARG A 115 10.86 -9.44 -11.68
C ARG A 115 10.46 -8.84 -10.34
N ALA A 116 10.00 -9.67 -9.41
CA ALA A 116 9.59 -9.21 -8.08
C ALA A 116 10.78 -8.96 -7.14
N GLY A 117 11.92 -9.59 -7.39
CA GLY A 117 13.05 -9.58 -6.47
C GLY A 117 12.63 -10.10 -5.10
N ASP A 118 13.04 -9.41 -4.03
CA ASP A 118 12.66 -9.75 -2.65
C ASP A 118 11.26 -9.24 -2.25
N GLY A 119 10.58 -8.57 -3.17
CA GLY A 119 9.28 -7.95 -2.94
C GLY A 119 8.10 -8.93 -3.02
N SER A 120 6.90 -8.40 -2.76
CA SER A 120 5.64 -9.15 -2.83
C SER A 120 5.26 -9.47 -4.28
N VAL A 121 5.34 -10.73 -4.67
CA VAL A 121 4.95 -11.20 -6.01
C VAL A 121 3.46 -10.98 -6.26
N GLY A 122 3.12 -10.33 -7.36
CA GLY A 122 1.75 -10.02 -7.72
C GLY A 122 1.47 -9.96 -9.22
N ARG A 123 0.21 -9.71 -9.58
CA ARG A 123 -0.24 -9.59 -10.96
C ARG A 123 0.56 -8.58 -11.82
N PRO A 124 1.05 -7.42 -11.30
CA PRO A 124 1.89 -6.54 -12.08
C PRO A 124 3.18 -7.21 -12.59
N HIS A 125 3.79 -8.08 -11.78
CA HIS A 125 4.99 -8.83 -12.19
C HIS A 125 4.67 -9.87 -13.28
N ILE A 126 3.52 -10.57 -13.16
CA ILE A 126 3.01 -11.47 -14.20
C ILE A 126 2.75 -10.69 -15.49
N ALA A 127 2.09 -9.53 -15.39
CA ALA A 127 1.83 -8.66 -16.53
C ALA A 127 3.12 -8.19 -17.21
N ALA A 128 4.15 -7.82 -16.43
CA ALA A 128 5.44 -7.41 -16.96
C ALA A 128 6.12 -8.53 -17.76
N VAL A 129 6.08 -9.78 -17.28
CA VAL A 129 6.61 -10.94 -18.02
C VAL A 129 5.79 -11.19 -19.31
N MET A 130 4.46 -11.00 -19.26
CA MET A 130 3.62 -11.10 -20.48
C MET A 130 4.01 -10.05 -21.53
N VAL A 131 4.34 -8.83 -21.12
CA VAL A 131 4.84 -7.77 -22.01
C VAL A 131 6.20 -8.15 -22.61
N ASP A 132 7.16 -8.58 -21.77
CA ASP A 132 8.50 -8.96 -22.22
C ASP A 132 8.48 -10.11 -23.23
N ARG A 133 7.53 -11.03 -23.07
CA ARG A 133 7.33 -12.16 -23.99
C ARG A 133 6.46 -11.82 -25.21
N GLY A 134 6.00 -10.57 -25.32
CA GLY A 134 5.23 -10.09 -26.48
C GLY A 134 3.79 -10.60 -26.54
N TYR A 135 3.23 -11.14 -25.46
CA TYR A 135 1.82 -11.56 -25.40
C TYR A 135 0.84 -10.38 -25.37
N VAL A 136 1.29 -9.24 -24.84
CA VAL A 136 0.52 -7.99 -24.74
C VAL A 136 1.43 -6.78 -24.96
N PRO A 137 0.92 -5.64 -25.45
CA PRO A 137 1.73 -4.46 -25.72
C PRO A 137 2.20 -3.74 -24.47
N ASP A 138 1.42 -3.78 -23.37
CA ASP A 138 1.71 -3.11 -22.11
C ASP A 138 0.98 -3.77 -20.94
N ILE A 139 1.27 -3.29 -19.72
CA ILE A 139 0.70 -3.79 -18.47
C ILE A 139 -0.83 -3.55 -18.43
N ALA A 140 -1.33 -2.44 -18.95
CA ALA A 140 -2.76 -2.13 -18.95
C ALA A 140 -3.53 -3.16 -19.76
N ALA A 141 -3.05 -3.48 -20.98
CA ALA A 141 -3.63 -4.53 -21.82
C ALA A 141 -3.59 -5.93 -21.16
N ALA A 142 -2.55 -6.24 -20.38
CA ALA A 142 -2.49 -7.50 -19.63
C ALA A 142 -3.63 -7.59 -18.59
N PHE A 143 -3.91 -6.48 -17.90
CA PHE A 143 -5.01 -6.44 -16.94
C PHE A 143 -6.37 -6.48 -17.62
N ASP A 144 -6.57 -5.71 -18.67
CA ASP A 144 -7.85 -5.63 -19.38
C ASP A 144 -8.25 -6.97 -20.01
N LEU A 145 -7.29 -7.65 -20.62
CA LEU A 145 -7.56 -8.87 -21.38
C LEU A 145 -7.52 -10.15 -20.53
N TYR A 146 -6.67 -10.21 -19.47
CA TYR A 146 -6.36 -11.48 -18.79
C TYR A 146 -6.40 -11.44 -17.28
N LEU A 147 -5.87 -10.40 -16.60
CA LEU A 147 -5.55 -10.42 -15.19
C LEU A 147 -6.49 -9.58 -14.31
N GLY A 148 -7.29 -8.69 -14.91
CA GLY A 148 -8.23 -7.81 -14.22
C GLY A 148 -9.46 -8.55 -13.70
N HIS A 149 -10.27 -7.88 -12.89
CA HIS A 149 -11.50 -8.45 -12.35
C HIS A 149 -12.44 -8.88 -13.49
N GLY A 150 -12.91 -10.12 -13.42
CA GLY A 150 -13.77 -10.70 -14.47
C GLY A 150 -13.04 -11.23 -15.70
N ALA A 151 -11.73 -10.96 -15.87
CA ALA A 151 -10.93 -11.47 -16.97
C ALA A 151 -10.61 -12.98 -16.83
N PRO A 152 -10.29 -13.70 -17.93
CA PRO A 152 -10.18 -15.17 -17.94
C PRO A 152 -9.18 -15.75 -16.93
N ALA A 153 -8.03 -15.12 -16.73
CA ALA A 153 -7.02 -15.59 -15.78
C ALA A 153 -7.16 -14.96 -14.38
N TYR A 154 -8.18 -14.15 -14.13
CA TYR A 154 -8.41 -13.56 -12.83
C TYR A 154 -8.68 -14.60 -11.75
N VAL A 155 -7.93 -14.54 -10.65
CA VAL A 155 -8.18 -15.31 -9.42
C VAL A 155 -8.28 -14.34 -8.25
N SER A 156 -9.38 -14.41 -7.50
CA SER A 156 -9.53 -13.64 -6.27
C SER A 156 -8.55 -14.12 -5.19
N ARG A 157 -8.21 -13.24 -4.23
CA ARG A 157 -7.42 -13.62 -3.07
C ARG A 157 -8.14 -13.26 -1.77
N LYS A 158 -7.85 -13.98 -0.71
CA LYS A 158 -8.24 -13.56 0.63
C LYS A 158 -7.50 -12.26 0.98
N ARG A 159 -8.22 -11.34 1.60
CA ARG A 159 -7.71 -10.10 2.17
C ARG A 159 -8.20 -9.99 3.60
N LEU A 160 -7.58 -9.14 4.39
CA LEU A 160 -8.12 -8.73 5.68
C LEU A 160 -9.39 -7.90 5.45
N THR A 161 -10.38 -8.04 6.32
CA THR A 161 -11.40 -6.99 6.45
C THR A 161 -10.76 -5.75 7.08
N VAL A 162 -11.42 -4.61 6.97
CA VAL A 162 -10.87 -3.36 7.51
C VAL A 162 -10.79 -3.42 9.04
N GLU A 163 -11.81 -3.98 9.68
CA GLU A 163 -11.88 -4.14 11.13
C GLU A 163 -10.82 -5.12 11.65
N GLU A 164 -10.63 -6.25 10.96
CA GLU A 164 -9.57 -7.22 11.27
C GLU A 164 -8.19 -6.56 11.19
N ALA A 165 -7.93 -5.79 10.13
CA ALA A 165 -6.66 -5.10 9.93
C ALA A 165 -6.38 -4.05 11.01
N ILE A 166 -7.37 -3.22 11.37
CA ILE A 166 -7.24 -2.23 12.46
C ILE A 166 -6.94 -2.93 13.79
N SER A 167 -7.69 -4.01 14.10
CA SER A 167 -7.51 -4.76 15.34
C SER A 167 -6.11 -5.39 15.43
N LEU A 168 -5.65 -6.06 14.36
CA LEU A 168 -4.33 -6.68 14.31
C LEU A 168 -3.20 -5.66 14.36
N ALA A 169 -3.34 -4.53 13.66
CA ALA A 169 -2.37 -3.46 13.68
C ALA A 169 -2.14 -2.93 15.11
N ARG A 170 -3.23 -2.61 15.81
CA ARG A 170 -3.18 -2.11 17.20
C ARG A 170 -2.66 -3.16 18.18
N ALA A 171 -3.13 -4.41 18.06
CA ALA A 171 -2.66 -5.51 18.89
C ALA A 171 -1.16 -5.80 18.74
N SER A 172 -0.57 -5.41 17.60
CA SER A 172 0.87 -5.51 17.31
C SER A 172 1.65 -4.21 17.60
N GLY A 173 1.03 -3.21 18.26
CA GLY A 173 1.66 -1.93 18.61
C GLY A 173 1.89 -0.97 17.45
N GLY A 174 1.23 -1.22 16.31
CA GLY A 174 1.31 -0.39 15.11
C GLY A 174 0.20 0.66 15.05
N VAL A 175 0.45 1.72 14.30
CA VAL A 175 -0.47 2.83 14.04
C VAL A 175 -1.15 2.64 12.69
N PRO A 176 -2.46 2.30 12.64
CA PRO A 176 -3.20 2.14 11.38
C PRO A 176 -3.56 3.50 10.77
N VAL A 177 -3.21 3.69 9.50
CA VAL A 177 -3.42 4.90 8.70
C VAL A 177 -4.10 4.51 7.38
N LEU A 178 -5.26 5.05 7.06
CA LEU A 178 -5.90 4.81 5.76
C LEU A 178 -5.08 5.45 4.65
N ALA A 179 -4.61 4.65 3.70
CA ALA A 179 -3.80 5.10 2.58
C ALA A 179 -4.67 5.70 1.46
N HIS A 180 -4.15 6.71 0.77
CA HIS A 180 -4.67 7.35 -0.46
C HIS A 180 -6.21 7.32 -0.63
N PRO A 181 -7.02 7.84 0.31
CA PRO A 181 -8.49 7.73 0.31
C PRO A 181 -9.16 8.38 -0.90
N HIS A 182 -8.47 9.25 -1.62
CA HIS A 182 -8.94 9.86 -2.86
C HIS A 182 -9.13 8.86 -4.01
N THR A 183 -8.53 7.67 -3.93
CA THR A 183 -8.63 6.61 -4.94
C THR A 183 -9.83 5.67 -4.72
N LEU A 184 -10.58 5.84 -3.64
CA LEU A 184 -11.70 4.95 -3.28
C LEU A 184 -12.97 5.18 -4.14
N GLY A 185 -12.95 6.15 -5.07
CA GLY A 185 -14.02 6.36 -6.03
C GLY A 185 -15.30 6.96 -5.44
N PHE A 186 -15.23 7.64 -4.29
CA PHE A 186 -16.37 8.39 -3.77
C PHE A 186 -16.56 9.69 -4.56
N GLU A 187 -17.71 9.83 -5.21
CA GLU A 187 -18.13 11.08 -5.87
C GLU A 187 -18.56 12.14 -4.86
N ASP A 188 -19.12 11.71 -3.72
CA ASP A 188 -19.61 12.57 -2.65
C ASP A 188 -18.67 12.53 -1.42
N ASP A 189 -18.11 13.68 -1.08
CA ASP A 189 -17.24 13.87 0.07
C ASP A 189 -17.94 13.52 1.41
N SER A 190 -19.25 13.64 1.52
CA SER A 190 -20.00 13.29 2.73
C SER A 190 -19.97 11.78 2.99
N ARG A 191 -19.97 10.96 1.94
CA ARG A 191 -19.86 9.50 2.05
C ARG A 191 -18.46 9.09 2.50
N LEU A 192 -17.42 9.72 1.95
CA LEU A 192 -16.05 9.48 2.40
C LEU A 192 -15.88 9.89 3.87
N GLU A 193 -16.41 11.05 4.27
CA GLU A 193 -16.34 11.49 5.66
C GLU A 193 -17.08 10.52 6.61
N SER A 194 -18.23 10.01 6.20
CA SER A 194 -18.99 9.01 6.96
C SER A 194 -18.19 7.71 7.13
N LEU A 195 -17.51 7.24 6.07
CA LEU A 195 -16.60 6.10 6.15
C LEU A 195 -15.45 6.37 7.12
N LEU A 196 -14.80 7.53 7.04
CA LEU A 196 -13.71 7.89 7.94
C LEU A 196 -14.15 7.93 9.41
N ARG A 197 -15.36 8.46 9.70
CA ARG A 197 -15.95 8.44 11.06
C ARG A 197 -16.18 7.02 11.56
N HIS A 198 -16.70 6.15 10.69
CA HIS A 198 -16.88 4.74 11.02
C HIS A 198 -15.52 4.08 11.33
N LEU A 199 -14.52 4.24 10.47
CA LEU A 199 -13.20 3.66 10.66
C LEU A 199 -12.51 4.23 11.92
N HIS A 200 -12.66 5.51 12.21
CA HIS A 200 -12.16 6.10 13.45
C HIS A 200 -12.81 5.45 14.68
N SER A 201 -14.13 5.22 14.66
CA SER A 201 -14.83 4.54 15.75
C SER A 201 -14.40 3.07 15.95
N THR A 202 -13.83 2.43 14.93
CA THR A 202 -13.26 1.07 15.01
C THR A 202 -11.78 1.06 15.39
N GLY A 203 -11.15 2.26 15.52
CA GLY A 203 -9.79 2.40 16.02
C GLY A 203 -8.75 2.80 14.96
N LEU A 204 -9.17 3.24 13.76
CA LEU A 204 -8.27 3.91 12.81
C LEU A 204 -7.72 5.19 13.45
N ILE A 205 -6.42 5.42 13.31
CA ILE A 205 -5.73 6.55 13.94
C ILE A 205 -5.46 7.67 12.97
N GLY A 206 -5.02 7.34 11.75
CA GLY A 206 -4.63 8.36 10.78
C GLY A 206 -5.25 8.15 9.41
N VAL A 207 -5.09 9.16 8.55
CA VAL A 207 -5.48 9.13 7.14
C VAL A 207 -4.49 9.92 6.30
N GLU A 208 -4.10 9.38 5.14
CA GLU A 208 -3.29 10.12 4.17
C GLU A 208 -4.10 11.27 3.56
N THR A 209 -3.71 12.48 3.89
CA THR A 209 -4.28 13.71 3.35
C THR A 209 -3.39 14.32 2.27
N HIS A 210 -2.08 14.04 2.32
CA HIS A 210 -1.06 14.51 1.41
C HIS A 210 -0.48 13.33 0.63
N HIS A 211 -0.86 13.21 -0.65
CA HIS A 211 -0.44 12.13 -1.53
C HIS A 211 -0.04 12.68 -2.90
N SER A 212 0.93 12.03 -3.57
CA SER A 212 1.46 12.49 -4.87
C SER A 212 0.38 12.61 -5.95
N ALA A 213 -0.54 11.65 -6.02
CA ALA A 213 -1.63 11.63 -7.01
C ALA A 213 -2.85 12.48 -6.63
N ALA A 214 -2.87 13.10 -5.43
CA ALA A 214 -3.95 13.99 -5.04
C ALA A 214 -3.60 15.44 -5.36
N GLU A 215 -4.46 16.13 -6.09
CA GLU A 215 -4.29 17.54 -6.37
C GLU A 215 -4.31 18.41 -5.09
N PRO A 216 -3.66 19.58 -5.08
CA PRO A 216 -3.60 20.45 -3.90
C PRO A 216 -4.97 20.82 -3.32
N GLY A 217 -6.00 20.94 -4.17
CA GLY A 217 -7.39 21.16 -3.74
C GLY A 217 -7.92 19.97 -2.94
N ARG A 218 -7.68 18.76 -3.44
CA ARG A 218 -8.11 17.50 -2.78
C ARG A 218 -7.38 17.30 -1.46
N ARG A 219 -6.06 17.55 -1.40
CA ARG A 219 -5.26 17.48 -0.15
C ARG A 219 -5.87 18.37 0.94
N ARG A 220 -6.25 19.62 0.61
CA ARG A 220 -6.90 20.55 1.56
C ARG A 220 -8.26 20.06 2.05
N ILE A 221 -9.06 19.44 1.17
CA ILE A 221 -10.37 18.85 1.54
C ILE A 221 -10.15 17.69 2.51
N LEU A 222 -9.26 16.75 2.18
CA LEU A 222 -8.93 15.59 3.02
C LEU A 222 -8.38 16.02 4.38
N ARG A 223 -7.52 17.05 4.42
CA ARG A 223 -6.99 17.58 5.68
C ARG A 223 -8.12 18.09 6.59
N ARG A 224 -9.02 18.94 6.06
CA ARG A 224 -10.18 19.43 6.83
C ARG A 224 -11.11 18.30 7.27
N MET A 225 -11.24 17.26 6.46
CA MET A 225 -12.05 16.09 6.79
C MET A 225 -11.41 15.30 7.95
N ALA A 226 -10.09 15.08 7.90
CA ALA A 226 -9.34 14.46 9.00
C ALA A 226 -9.53 15.24 10.31
N ASP A 227 -9.39 16.56 10.29
CA ASP A 227 -9.55 17.43 11.45
C ASP A 227 -10.98 17.32 12.05
N ARG A 228 -12.04 17.30 11.20
CA ARG A 228 -13.43 17.15 11.67
C ARG A 228 -13.75 15.78 12.27
N VAL A 229 -13.08 14.74 11.77
CA VAL A 229 -13.28 13.37 12.24
C VAL A 229 -12.45 13.05 13.47
N GLY A 230 -11.34 13.78 13.69
CA GLY A 230 -10.38 13.52 14.76
C GLY A 230 -9.28 12.53 14.38
N LEU A 231 -9.07 12.30 13.07
CA LEU A 231 -7.98 11.49 12.55
C LEU A 231 -6.70 12.32 12.42
N VAL A 232 -5.56 11.71 12.72
CA VAL A 232 -4.25 12.35 12.49
C VAL A 232 -3.96 12.36 10.99
N PRO A 233 -3.63 13.51 10.40
CA PRO A 233 -3.22 13.55 9.01
C PRO A 233 -1.86 12.85 8.81
N SER A 234 -1.71 12.23 7.65
CA SER A 234 -0.50 11.59 7.18
C SER A 234 -0.25 11.95 5.72
N GLY A 235 0.85 11.48 5.18
CA GLY A 235 1.14 11.64 3.77
C GLY A 235 2.39 10.91 3.32
N GLY A 236 2.51 10.75 2.01
CA GLY A 236 3.65 10.10 1.38
C GLY A 236 3.64 10.24 -0.14
N SER A 237 4.78 9.99 -0.76
CA SER A 237 4.91 10.02 -2.22
C SER A 237 4.31 8.79 -2.89
N ASP A 238 4.14 7.70 -2.16
CA ASP A 238 3.76 6.40 -2.71
C ASP A 238 4.72 5.98 -3.85
N PHE A 239 6.02 6.15 -3.57
CA PHE A 239 7.10 5.88 -4.51
C PHE A 239 7.23 4.37 -4.77
N HIS A 240 7.23 3.99 -6.05
CA HIS A 240 7.31 2.59 -6.49
C HIS A 240 8.46 2.36 -7.49
N GLY A 241 9.50 3.17 -7.44
CA GLY A 241 10.62 3.06 -8.37
C GLY A 241 10.16 3.19 -9.83
N THR A 242 10.64 2.28 -10.67
CA THR A 242 10.33 2.27 -12.10
C THR A 242 8.89 1.87 -12.45
N TYR A 243 8.11 1.33 -11.50
CA TYR A 243 6.71 0.97 -11.71
C TYR A 243 5.76 2.18 -11.74
N LYS A 244 6.15 3.30 -11.11
CA LYS A 244 5.43 4.58 -11.19
C LYS A 244 6.41 5.69 -11.64
N PRO A 245 6.76 5.74 -12.92
CA PRO A 245 7.68 6.75 -13.44
C PRO A 245 7.10 8.16 -13.21
N GLY A 246 7.95 9.10 -12.84
CA GLY A 246 7.55 10.48 -12.53
C GLY A 246 7.12 10.75 -11.09
N ILE A 247 7.05 9.72 -10.23
CA ILE A 247 6.90 9.89 -8.79
C ILE A 247 8.28 9.89 -8.14
N HIS A 248 8.60 10.93 -7.38
CA HIS A 248 9.87 11.07 -6.67
C HIS A 248 9.66 11.04 -5.15
N ILE A 249 10.62 10.45 -4.43
CA ILE A 249 10.58 10.41 -2.96
C ILE A 249 10.54 11.83 -2.40
N GLY A 250 9.67 12.06 -1.44
CA GLY A 250 9.51 13.31 -0.71
C GLY A 250 8.69 14.39 -1.43
N VAL A 251 8.78 14.46 -2.76
CA VAL A 251 8.14 15.53 -3.53
C VAL A 251 7.05 15.06 -4.49
N GLY A 252 6.82 13.74 -4.59
CA GLY A 252 5.79 13.17 -5.48
C GLY A 252 6.02 13.56 -6.93
N CYS A 253 5.03 14.23 -7.54
CA CYS A 253 5.14 14.83 -8.89
C CYS A 253 5.83 16.21 -8.88
N GLY A 254 6.45 16.63 -7.78
CA GLY A 254 7.18 17.89 -7.61
C GLY A 254 6.46 18.93 -6.75
N ASP A 255 5.24 18.67 -6.32
CA ASP A 255 4.39 19.60 -5.54
C ASP A 255 3.98 19.06 -4.15
N LEU A 256 4.43 17.85 -3.79
CA LEU A 256 4.12 17.25 -2.50
C LEU A 256 5.05 17.83 -1.42
N HIS A 257 4.44 18.23 -0.32
CA HIS A 257 5.11 18.53 0.94
C HIS A 257 4.30 17.92 2.08
N VAL A 258 4.91 17.07 2.87
CA VAL A 258 4.31 16.44 4.06
C VAL A 258 4.91 17.11 5.29
N PRO A 259 4.11 17.86 6.09
CA PRO A 259 4.62 18.55 7.28
C PRO A 259 5.11 17.60 8.37
N ASP A 260 6.21 17.94 9.03
CA ASP A 260 6.76 17.16 10.16
C ASP A 260 5.76 16.97 11.32
N GLU A 261 4.84 17.92 11.51
CA GLU A 261 3.79 17.85 12.54
C GLU A 261 2.90 16.59 12.38
N PHE A 262 2.78 16.03 11.17
CA PHE A 262 2.00 14.81 10.94
C PHE A 262 2.69 13.61 11.60
N LEU A 263 4.01 13.51 11.46
CA LEU A 263 4.79 12.48 12.12
C LEU A 263 4.70 12.59 13.63
N GLU A 264 4.83 13.80 14.18
CA GLU A 264 4.71 14.03 15.64
C GLU A 264 3.31 13.68 16.15
N GLY A 265 2.27 14.01 15.39
CA GLY A 265 0.89 13.63 15.72
C GLY A 265 0.68 12.12 15.77
N LEU A 266 1.19 11.38 14.76
CA LEU A 266 1.11 9.91 14.73
C LEU A 266 1.93 9.27 15.85
N ARG A 267 3.11 9.83 16.17
CA ARG A 267 3.98 9.37 17.26
C ARG A 267 3.31 9.55 18.63
N ALA A 268 2.63 10.67 18.83
CA ALA A 268 1.86 10.92 20.06
C ALA A 268 0.74 9.88 20.25
N GLN A 269 0.06 9.50 19.17
CA GLN A 269 -0.97 8.45 19.23
C GLN A 269 -0.38 7.06 19.50
N ARG A 270 0.80 6.75 18.95
CA ARG A 270 1.50 5.49 19.24
C ARG A 270 1.80 5.34 20.75
N ALA A 271 2.17 6.41 21.41
CA ALA A 271 2.53 6.40 22.82
C ALA A 271 1.36 6.06 23.78
N VAL A 272 0.12 6.09 23.29
CA VAL A 272 -1.11 5.81 24.06
C VAL A 272 -1.83 4.53 23.62
N LEU A 273 -1.25 3.76 22.68
CA LEU A 273 -1.73 2.45 22.26
C LEU A 273 -1.29 1.37 23.23
#